data_0d13bb586f21e4edb7adaadf08f92545
#
_entry.id   0d13bb586f21e4edb7adaadf08f92545
#
_cell.length_a   1.000
_cell.length_b   1.000
_cell.length_c   1.000
_cell.angle_alpha   90.00
_cell.angle_beta   90.00
_cell.angle_gamma   90.00
#
_symmetry.space_group_name_H-M   'P 1'
#
loop_
_entity.id
_entity.type
_entity.pdbx_description
1 polymer ?
#
loop_
_entity_poly.entity_id
_entity_poly.type
_entity_poly.pdbx_seq_one_letter_code
_entity_poly.pdbx_strand_id
1 'polypeptide(L)'
;VIKWTSMSAYLPLCSLAGAAAYWQAKHGDSKKRIVGTCAVFALVPILNSAFYALNSSYYARWYYMPVLVLAAMTVNALEDHNTDLDSPARGISWLMIATVAFAVVPVQDSDTGSWSFGVLKNPGQYCAVLGFGLLGLLLYRYLCQKWRADGRFAQRMTAVVLAFAFLFSVVHIGIGKFGQWYTDSDLVKQDTNALLLKNDMPEGDYRIDTYKIHDNIGMWLDKSCLQYFGSTAAPSILSFYPALGVKRDVRSEPELSNYALRGLLSVEYLITTPEKQNDFENEADAGWEHAFTKDGYAVYRNTNYVPMGFTYDCYLTESEYEETAKTTRANLLMRALVLRDEDAAVYGQYLTHLPEGRREELHYESYVQDCRERRATAASVFQMNNSGFHAEITLEKENLVFFSVPYDDGFTAYVNGQEIDILQVDEGLMAVLCPAGENSINFVYQPDGIRLSYPLTLGGIAVWLVYTACFVWRKRRTKQS
;
A
#
# COMPACT_ATOMS: atom_id res chain seq x y z
N VAL A 1 11.00 18.19 -3.58
CA VAL A 1 11.40 16.91 -4.19
C VAL A 1 10.15 16.07 -4.39
N ILE A 2 9.88 15.67 -5.63
CA ILE A 2 8.75 14.80 -5.95
C ILE A 2 9.14 13.37 -5.56
N LYS A 3 8.52 12.83 -4.51
CA LYS A 3 8.70 11.43 -4.09
C LYS A 3 7.66 10.55 -4.78
N TRP A 4 8.03 9.33 -5.14
CA TRP A 4 7.11 8.28 -5.59
C TRP A 4 6.27 8.63 -6.83
N THR A 5 6.82 9.43 -7.75
CA THR A 5 6.12 9.77 -8.99
C THR A 5 6.46 8.77 -10.08
N SER A 6 5.44 8.16 -10.64
CA SER A 6 5.54 7.24 -11.78
C SER A 6 4.92 7.79 -13.06
N MET A 7 4.37 9.02 -13.02
CA MET A 7 3.66 9.61 -14.15
C MET A 7 4.48 10.69 -14.85
N SER A 8 4.40 10.68 -16.17
CA SER A 8 4.94 11.67 -17.06
C SER A 8 3.84 12.24 -17.94
N ALA A 9 3.86 13.54 -18.18
CA ALA A 9 2.98 14.19 -19.16
C ALA A 9 3.48 14.02 -20.62
N TYR A 10 4.41 13.12 -20.86
CA TYR A 10 4.94 12.81 -22.17
C TYR A 10 3.97 12.00 -23.02
N LEU A 11 3.72 12.48 -24.24
CA LEU A 11 2.94 11.78 -25.25
C LEU A 11 3.90 11.18 -26.29
N PRO A 12 4.00 9.86 -26.43
CA PRO A 12 4.89 9.23 -27.40
C PRO A 12 4.69 9.76 -28.81
N LEU A 13 5.77 9.92 -29.55
CA LEU A 13 5.87 10.48 -30.91
C LEU A 13 5.58 11.99 -30.99
N CYS A 14 4.41 12.45 -30.56
CA CYS A 14 4.01 13.85 -30.66
C CYS A 14 4.41 14.70 -29.45
N SER A 15 4.87 14.09 -28.34
CA SER A 15 5.10 14.81 -27.09
C SER A 15 3.90 15.71 -26.75
N LEU A 16 4.11 16.98 -26.44
CA LEU A 16 3.05 17.96 -26.22
C LEU A 16 2.70 18.77 -27.46
N ALA A 17 3.34 18.50 -28.61
CA ALA A 17 3.21 19.34 -29.80
C ALA A 17 1.78 19.41 -30.35
N GLY A 18 1.08 18.27 -30.41
CA GLY A 18 -0.31 18.23 -30.86
C GLY A 18 -1.27 18.96 -29.91
N ALA A 19 -1.05 18.84 -28.61
CA ALA A 19 -1.83 19.59 -27.61
C ALA A 19 -1.56 21.09 -27.70
N ALA A 20 -0.28 21.50 -27.90
CA ALA A 20 0.10 22.90 -28.11
C ALA A 20 -0.52 23.47 -29.40
N ALA A 21 -0.55 22.70 -30.48
CA ALA A 21 -1.20 23.07 -31.73
C ALA A 21 -2.72 23.33 -31.51
N TYR A 22 -3.38 22.40 -30.80
CA TYR A 22 -4.78 22.59 -30.43
C TYR A 22 -4.99 23.84 -29.57
N TRP A 23 -4.08 24.06 -28.62
CA TRP A 23 -4.14 25.22 -27.73
C TRP A 23 -4.06 26.54 -28.50
N GLN A 24 -3.22 26.62 -29.53
CA GLN A 24 -3.10 27.81 -30.38
C GLN A 24 -4.32 28.00 -31.32
N ALA A 25 -4.83 26.91 -31.89
CA ALA A 25 -5.88 26.97 -32.91
C ALA A 25 -7.29 27.26 -32.36
N LYS A 26 -7.61 26.79 -31.14
CA LYS A 26 -8.97 26.88 -30.58
C LYS A 26 -9.03 27.94 -29.45
N HIS A 27 -10.06 28.76 -29.45
CA HIS A 27 -10.32 29.73 -28.39
C HIS A 27 -11.54 29.31 -27.54
N GLY A 28 -11.46 29.49 -26.21
CA GLY A 28 -12.61 29.33 -25.31
C GLY A 28 -13.07 27.90 -25.02
N ASP A 29 -12.30 26.87 -25.43
CA ASP A 29 -12.67 25.47 -25.27
C ASP A 29 -12.51 24.94 -23.83
N SER A 30 -13.40 24.02 -23.43
CA SER A 30 -13.41 23.37 -22.13
C SER A 30 -12.13 22.59 -21.83
N LYS A 31 -11.54 21.90 -22.82
CA LYS A 31 -10.29 21.14 -22.66
C LYS A 31 -9.14 22.05 -22.23
N LYS A 32 -9.04 23.24 -22.82
CA LYS A 32 -8.02 24.25 -22.44
C LYS A 32 -8.21 24.69 -20.98
N ARG A 33 -9.46 24.93 -20.56
CA ARG A 33 -9.75 25.29 -19.18
C ARG A 33 -9.34 24.18 -18.22
N ILE A 34 -9.70 22.93 -18.52
CA ILE A 34 -9.33 21.77 -17.70
C ILE A 34 -7.79 21.65 -17.59
N VAL A 35 -7.08 21.67 -18.72
CA VAL A 35 -5.60 21.54 -18.71
C VAL A 35 -4.96 22.73 -18.00
N GLY A 36 -5.45 23.97 -18.21
CA GLY A 36 -4.97 25.15 -17.51
C GLY A 36 -5.18 25.06 -16.00
N THR A 37 -6.37 24.63 -15.57
CA THR A 37 -6.65 24.38 -14.15
C THR A 37 -5.73 23.31 -13.58
N CYS A 38 -5.56 22.19 -14.29
CA CYS A 38 -4.64 21.12 -13.87
C CYS A 38 -3.19 21.63 -13.77
N ALA A 39 -2.76 22.50 -14.67
CA ALA A 39 -1.42 23.12 -14.62
C ALA A 39 -1.24 23.98 -13.36
N VAL A 40 -2.25 24.78 -12.99
CA VAL A 40 -2.23 25.54 -11.73
C VAL A 40 -2.16 24.62 -10.52
N PHE A 41 -2.98 23.56 -10.50
CA PHE A 41 -2.95 22.57 -9.43
C PHE A 41 -1.60 21.82 -9.37
N ALA A 42 -0.96 21.58 -10.51
CA ALA A 42 0.35 20.96 -10.56
C ALA A 42 1.49 21.85 -10.03
N LEU A 43 1.39 23.16 -10.23
CA LEU A 43 2.45 24.11 -9.88
C LEU A 43 2.35 24.62 -8.44
N VAL A 44 1.15 24.65 -7.87
CA VAL A 44 0.91 25.17 -6.52
C VAL A 44 0.83 23.98 -5.54
N PRO A 45 1.79 23.81 -4.61
CA PRO A 45 1.87 22.63 -3.74
C PRO A 45 0.61 22.33 -2.95
N ILE A 46 -0.03 23.36 -2.36
CA ILE A 46 -1.27 23.17 -1.60
C ILE A 46 -2.42 22.69 -2.48
N LEU A 47 -2.54 23.17 -3.71
CA LEU A 47 -3.56 22.72 -4.64
C LEU A 47 -3.26 21.30 -5.16
N ASN A 48 -1.97 20.99 -5.35
CA ASN A 48 -1.56 19.62 -5.71
C ASN A 48 -1.96 18.61 -4.62
N SER A 49 -1.79 18.98 -3.35
CA SER A 49 -2.12 18.11 -2.22
C SER A 49 -3.64 17.84 -2.07
N ALA A 50 -4.50 18.63 -2.69
CA ALA A 50 -5.96 18.40 -2.68
C ALA A 50 -6.35 17.04 -3.29
N PHE A 51 -5.56 16.52 -4.23
CA PHE A 51 -5.75 15.16 -4.79
C PHE A 51 -5.35 14.03 -3.83
N TYR A 52 -4.82 14.37 -2.66
CA TYR A 52 -4.39 13.46 -1.60
C TYR A 52 -4.93 13.89 -0.24
N ALA A 53 -6.18 14.33 -0.20
CA ALA A 53 -6.85 14.79 1.01
C ALA A 53 -6.03 15.82 1.81
N LEU A 54 -5.36 16.75 1.10
CA LEU A 54 -4.50 17.80 1.67
C LEU A 54 -3.28 17.28 2.44
N ASN A 55 -2.83 16.06 2.18
CA ASN A 55 -1.58 15.55 2.71
C ASN A 55 -0.42 16.44 2.24
N SER A 56 0.53 16.74 3.12
CA SER A 56 1.67 17.63 2.88
C SER A 56 2.64 17.21 1.76
N SER A 57 2.44 16.02 1.19
CA SER A 57 3.28 15.48 0.13
C SER A 57 2.88 16.01 -1.25
N TYR A 58 3.87 16.28 -2.09
CA TYR A 58 3.67 16.64 -3.48
C TYR A 58 3.72 15.39 -4.37
N TYR A 59 2.61 15.07 -5.05
CA TYR A 59 2.49 13.91 -5.91
C TYR A 59 2.05 14.26 -7.32
N ALA A 60 2.53 13.51 -8.32
CA ALA A 60 2.11 13.63 -9.71
C ALA A 60 1.25 12.44 -10.20
N ARG A 61 0.80 11.56 -9.31
CA ARG A 61 0.03 10.35 -9.68
C ARG A 61 -1.30 10.67 -10.37
N TRP A 62 -1.93 11.80 -10.07
CA TRP A 62 -3.17 12.23 -10.71
C TRP A 62 -2.97 12.79 -12.14
N TYR A 63 -1.71 12.97 -12.61
CA TYR A 63 -1.42 13.51 -13.94
C TYR A 63 -1.92 12.65 -15.09
N TYR A 64 -2.27 11.38 -14.87
CA TYR A 64 -2.91 10.55 -15.89
C TYR A 64 -4.22 11.18 -16.41
N MET A 65 -4.97 11.92 -15.58
CA MET A 65 -6.20 12.61 -15.99
C MET A 65 -5.93 13.73 -17.01
N PRO A 66 -5.08 14.74 -16.72
CA PRO A 66 -4.73 15.76 -17.74
C PRO A 66 -4.03 15.15 -18.96
N VAL A 67 -3.24 14.07 -18.84
CA VAL A 67 -2.63 13.39 -20.00
C VAL A 67 -3.70 12.87 -20.97
N LEU A 68 -4.80 12.33 -20.46
CA LEU A 68 -5.92 11.90 -21.32
C LEU A 68 -6.54 13.10 -22.08
N VAL A 69 -6.70 14.24 -21.43
CA VAL A 69 -7.21 15.47 -22.09
C VAL A 69 -6.21 16.00 -23.12
N LEU A 70 -4.90 15.98 -22.82
CA LEU A 70 -3.84 16.35 -23.77
C LEU A 70 -3.83 15.43 -25.00
N ALA A 71 -4.03 14.11 -24.81
CA ALA A 71 -4.17 13.15 -25.90
C ALA A 71 -5.38 13.48 -26.78
N ALA A 72 -6.54 13.77 -26.18
CA ALA A 72 -7.73 14.18 -26.92
C ALA A 72 -7.53 15.49 -27.70
N MET A 73 -6.82 16.47 -27.11
CA MET A 73 -6.46 17.70 -27.80
C MET A 73 -5.56 17.42 -29.01
N THR A 74 -4.58 16.52 -28.85
CA THR A 74 -3.67 16.09 -29.92
C THR A 74 -4.42 15.45 -31.08
N VAL A 75 -5.35 14.52 -30.79
CA VAL A 75 -6.20 13.89 -31.83
C VAL A 75 -7.02 14.93 -32.58
N ASN A 76 -7.68 15.84 -31.85
CA ASN A 76 -8.46 16.91 -32.48
C ASN A 76 -7.62 17.85 -33.36
N ALA A 77 -6.36 18.14 -32.95
CA ALA A 77 -5.44 18.93 -33.78
C ALA A 77 -5.01 18.19 -35.05
N LEU A 78 -4.85 16.87 -34.98
CA LEU A 78 -4.51 16.03 -36.12
C LEU A 78 -5.67 15.92 -37.12
N GLU A 79 -6.91 15.88 -36.63
CA GLU A 79 -8.13 15.82 -37.47
C GLU A 79 -8.45 17.15 -38.15
N ASP A 80 -8.13 18.27 -37.53
CA ASP A 80 -8.39 19.61 -38.07
C ASP A 80 -7.29 20.04 -39.06
N HIS A 81 -7.55 19.87 -40.36
CA HIS A 81 -6.61 20.18 -41.43
C HIS A 81 -6.10 21.63 -41.46
N ASN A 82 -6.80 22.57 -40.83
CA ASN A 82 -6.42 24.00 -40.78
C ASN A 82 -5.46 24.30 -39.62
N THR A 83 -5.23 23.39 -38.70
CA THR A 83 -4.37 23.58 -37.54
C THR A 83 -2.90 23.48 -37.95
N ASP A 84 -2.08 24.47 -37.62
CA ASP A 84 -0.61 24.39 -37.77
C ASP A 84 -0.05 23.38 -36.76
N LEU A 85 0.58 22.33 -37.26
CA LEU A 85 1.22 21.30 -36.47
C LEU A 85 2.74 21.45 -36.37
N ASP A 86 3.34 22.22 -37.29
CA ASP A 86 4.79 22.31 -37.42
C ASP A 86 5.41 23.33 -36.44
N SER A 87 4.83 24.52 -36.34
CA SER A 87 5.33 25.56 -35.44
C SER A 87 5.34 25.14 -33.97
N PRO A 88 4.22 24.57 -33.40
CA PRO A 88 4.24 24.05 -32.05
C PRO A 88 5.24 22.91 -31.83
N ALA A 89 5.42 22.03 -32.83
CA ALA A 89 6.39 20.94 -32.72
C ALA A 89 7.83 21.45 -32.65
N ARG A 90 8.17 22.50 -33.42
CA ARG A 90 9.46 23.18 -33.30
C ARG A 90 9.64 23.83 -31.93
N GLY A 91 8.61 24.54 -31.44
CA GLY A 91 8.66 25.18 -30.12
C GLY A 91 8.90 24.16 -29.00
N ILE A 92 8.19 23.02 -29.00
CA ILE A 92 8.41 21.94 -28.03
C ILE A 92 9.81 21.33 -28.18
N SER A 93 10.31 21.15 -29.41
CA SER A 93 11.68 20.65 -29.61
C SER A 93 12.74 21.58 -28.98
N TRP A 94 12.61 22.90 -29.17
CA TRP A 94 13.50 23.87 -28.52
C TRP A 94 13.37 23.87 -27.00
N LEU A 95 12.15 23.76 -26.48
CA LEU A 95 11.94 23.65 -25.05
C LEU A 95 12.62 22.40 -24.48
N MET A 96 12.50 21.25 -25.17
CA MET A 96 13.18 20.02 -24.77
C MET A 96 14.70 20.17 -24.79
N ILE A 97 15.25 20.80 -25.82
CA ILE A 97 16.71 21.09 -25.91
C ILE A 97 17.13 22.00 -24.76
N ALA A 98 16.34 23.03 -24.43
CA ALA A 98 16.66 23.94 -23.34
C ALA A 98 16.75 23.21 -21.98
N THR A 99 16.03 22.11 -21.79
CA THR A 99 16.13 21.30 -20.54
C THR A 99 17.51 20.65 -20.36
N VAL A 100 18.36 20.59 -21.41
CA VAL A 100 19.77 20.13 -21.30
C VAL A 100 20.54 21.01 -20.31
N ALA A 101 20.15 22.28 -20.16
CA ALA A 101 20.76 23.17 -19.17
C ALA A 101 20.74 22.58 -17.75
N PHE A 102 19.70 21.79 -17.38
CA PHE A 102 19.64 21.14 -16.09
C PHE A 102 20.73 20.07 -15.86
N ALA A 103 21.34 19.57 -16.92
CA ALA A 103 22.47 18.63 -16.83
C ALA A 103 23.79 19.32 -16.48
N VAL A 104 23.89 20.65 -16.68
CA VAL A 104 25.15 21.42 -16.53
C VAL A 104 25.06 22.48 -15.42
N VAL A 105 23.90 22.68 -14.79
CA VAL A 105 23.76 23.62 -13.66
C VAL A 105 24.61 23.14 -12.49
N PRO A 106 25.51 23.97 -11.92
CA PRO A 106 26.23 23.62 -10.72
C PRO A 106 25.30 23.55 -9.52
N VAL A 107 25.39 22.48 -8.74
CA VAL A 107 24.59 22.24 -7.54
C VAL A 107 25.51 21.90 -6.39
N GLN A 108 25.31 22.56 -5.25
CA GLN A 108 26.01 22.22 -4.02
C GLN A 108 25.20 21.19 -3.24
N ASP A 109 25.82 20.09 -2.88
CA ASP A 109 25.25 19.09 -2.00
C ASP A 109 25.13 19.67 -0.59
N SER A 110 23.93 19.63 0.00
CA SER A 110 23.66 20.19 1.33
C SER A 110 24.34 19.42 2.46
N ASP A 111 24.63 18.14 2.26
CA ASP A 111 25.13 17.27 3.31
C ASP A 111 26.66 17.23 3.32
N THR A 112 27.28 17.29 2.14
CA THR A 112 28.73 17.20 1.98
C THR A 112 29.40 18.55 1.67
N GLY A 113 28.63 19.58 1.29
CA GLY A 113 29.13 20.88 0.84
C GLY A 113 29.88 20.83 -0.50
N SER A 114 29.98 19.69 -1.14
CA SER A 114 30.69 19.50 -2.40
C SER A 114 29.89 20.03 -3.60
N TRP A 115 30.59 20.60 -4.59
CA TRP A 115 29.97 21.04 -5.84
C TRP A 115 29.95 19.91 -6.86
N SER A 116 28.77 19.67 -7.44
CA SER A 116 28.57 18.77 -8.57
C SER A 116 27.89 19.48 -9.72
N PHE A 117 28.05 18.98 -10.95
CA PHE A 117 27.33 19.49 -12.11
C PHE A 117 26.11 18.61 -12.40
N GLY A 118 24.96 19.29 -12.58
CA GLY A 118 23.69 18.67 -12.95
C GLY A 118 22.81 18.28 -11.77
N VAL A 119 21.52 18.56 -11.90
CA VAL A 119 20.46 18.18 -10.93
C VAL A 119 19.87 16.80 -11.22
N LEU A 120 20.43 16.08 -12.20
CA LEU A 120 19.85 14.84 -12.71
C LEU A 120 20.42 13.64 -11.95
N LYS A 121 19.56 12.92 -11.23
CA LYS A 121 19.93 11.66 -10.57
C LYS A 121 20.31 10.55 -11.56
N ASN A 122 19.62 10.49 -12.71
CA ASN A 122 19.78 9.46 -13.73
C ASN A 122 20.01 10.07 -15.11
N PRO A 123 21.21 10.60 -15.42
CA PRO A 123 21.48 11.29 -16.69
C PRO A 123 21.27 10.40 -17.91
N GLY A 124 21.58 9.09 -17.84
CA GLY A 124 21.34 8.15 -18.93
C GLY A 124 19.87 8.00 -19.30
N GLN A 125 18.99 7.86 -18.32
CA GLN A 125 17.54 7.82 -18.55
C GLN A 125 17.02 9.14 -19.13
N TYR A 126 17.51 10.27 -18.61
CA TYR A 126 17.16 11.58 -19.12
C TYR A 126 17.56 11.76 -20.59
N CYS A 127 18.79 11.43 -20.95
CA CYS A 127 19.30 11.50 -22.34
C CYS A 127 18.50 10.60 -23.28
N ALA A 128 18.12 9.40 -22.82
CA ALA A 128 17.29 8.49 -23.62
C ALA A 128 15.88 9.07 -23.86
N VAL A 129 15.21 9.58 -22.82
CA VAL A 129 13.89 10.20 -22.94
C VAL A 129 13.94 11.43 -23.83
N LEU A 130 14.97 12.28 -23.67
CA LEU A 130 15.19 13.46 -24.51
C LEU A 130 15.42 13.06 -25.96
N GLY A 131 16.30 12.10 -26.23
CA GLY A 131 16.61 11.60 -27.57
C GLY A 131 15.39 11.01 -28.28
N PHE A 132 14.64 10.14 -27.57
CA PHE A 132 13.38 9.60 -28.09
C PHE A 132 12.33 10.69 -28.32
N GLY A 133 12.22 11.66 -27.41
CA GLY A 133 11.31 12.79 -27.56
C GLY A 133 11.61 13.62 -28.80
N LEU A 134 12.87 13.99 -29.01
CA LEU A 134 13.29 14.73 -30.18
C LEU A 134 13.13 13.94 -31.48
N LEU A 135 13.53 12.65 -31.49
CA LEU A 135 13.31 11.75 -32.61
C LEU A 135 11.83 11.62 -32.94
N GLY A 136 11.00 11.43 -31.90
CA GLY A 136 9.55 11.37 -32.04
C GLY A 136 8.96 12.65 -32.68
N LEU A 137 9.39 13.82 -32.23
CA LEU A 137 8.94 15.11 -32.80
C LEU A 137 9.37 15.30 -34.25
N LEU A 138 10.58 14.91 -34.60
CA LEU A 138 11.07 14.93 -35.98
C LEU A 138 10.24 14.00 -36.88
N LEU A 139 10.02 12.78 -36.43
CA LEU A 139 9.19 11.79 -37.12
C LEU A 139 7.72 12.27 -37.23
N TYR A 140 7.17 12.80 -36.17
CA TYR A 140 5.82 13.38 -36.15
C TYR A 140 5.65 14.47 -37.21
N ARG A 141 6.60 15.43 -37.26
CA ARG A 141 6.59 16.50 -38.26
C ARG A 141 6.67 15.93 -39.67
N TYR A 142 7.61 15.02 -39.92
CA TYR A 142 7.76 14.36 -41.21
C TYR A 142 6.48 13.65 -41.68
N LEU A 143 5.85 12.89 -40.79
CA LEU A 143 4.60 12.15 -41.09
C LEU A 143 3.42 13.09 -41.33
N CYS A 144 3.28 14.15 -40.54
CA CYS A 144 2.27 15.17 -40.77
C CYS A 144 2.44 15.87 -42.13
N GLN A 145 3.67 16.26 -42.51
CA GLN A 145 3.94 16.86 -43.79
C GLN A 145 3.65 15.92 -44.96
N LYS A 146 3.99 14.63 -44.82
CA LYS A 146 3.88 13.65 -45.89
C LYS A 146 2.49 13.06 -46.06
N TRP A 147 1.78 12.79 -44.99
CA TRP A 147 0.57 11.97 -45.02
C TRP A 147 -0.71 12.71 -44.63
N ARG A 148 -0.68 13.95 -44.18
CA ARG A 148 -1.83 14.67 -43.68
C ARG A 148 -2.99 14.79 -44.68
N ALA A 149 -2.64 14.89 -45.97
CA ALA A 149 -3.61 14.94 -47.06
C ALA A 149 -4.12 13.56 -47.52
N ASP A 150 -3.57 12.47 -46.99
CA ASP A 150 -3.92 11.10 -47.34
C ASP A 150 -5.18 10.64 -46.60
N GLY A 151 -6.17 10.07 -47.28
CA GLY A 151 -7.38 9.52 -46.66
C GLY A 151 -7.12 8.39 -45.64
N ARG A 152 -5.90 7.81 -45.62
CA ARG A 152 -5.48 6.81 -44.65
C ARG A 152 -4.61 7.37 -43.55
N PHE A 153 -4.53 8.68 -43.41
CA PHE A 153 -3.65 9.37 -42.42
C PHE A 153 -3.86 8.84 -41.00
N ALA A 154 -5.11 8.78 -40.53
CA ALA A 154 -5.43 8.30 -39.18
C ALA A 154 -4.91 6.87 -38.92
N GLN A 155 -5.14 5.94 -39.89
CA GLN A 155 -4.68 4.55 -39.73
C GLN A 155 -3.15 4.44 -39.66
N ARG A 156 -2.45 5.15 -40.58
CA ARG A 156 -0.98 5.15 -40.62
C ARG A 156 -0.38 5.81 -39.38
N MET A 157 -0.93 6.96 -38.97
CA MET A 157 -0.47 7.65 -37.76
C MET A 157 -0.66 6.77 -36.52
N THR A 158 -1.82 6.13 -36.36
CA THR A 158 -2.07 5.21 -35.24
C THR A 158 -1.06 4.05 -35.25
N ALA A 159 -0.79 3.43 -36.38
CA ALA A 159 0.17 2.34 -36.47
C ALA A 159 1.58 2.78 -36.06
N VAL A 160 2.02 3.98 -36.52
CA VAL A 160 3.34 4.53 -36.16
C VAL A 160 3.40 4.93 -34.70
N VAL A 161 2.34 5.55 -34.14
CA VAL A 161 2.27 5.88 -32.70
C VAL A 161 2.40 4.63 -31.84
N LEU A 162 1.67 3.56 -32.19
CA LEU A 162 1.74 2.28 -31.46
C LEU A 162 3.15 1.65 -31.54
N ALA A 163 3.73 1.61 -32.74
CA ALA A 163 5.09 1.07 -32.93
C ALA A 163 6.12 1.89 -32.17
N PHE A 164 6.02 3.23 -32.21
CA PHE A 164 6.93 4.13 -31.49
C PHE A 164 6.75 4.02 -29.97
N ALA A 165 5.52 3.94 -29.47
CA ALA A 165 5.21 3.76 -28.07
C ALA A 165 5.76 2.41 -27.54
N PHE A 166 5.62 1.35 -28.34
CA PHE A 166 6.18 0.04 -28.02
C PHE A 166 7.70 0.10 -27.91
N LEU A 167 8.38 0.66 -28.94
CA LEU A 167 9.83 0.80 -28.94
C LEU A 167 10.33 1.67 -27.77
N PHE A 168 9.66 2.79 -27.52
CA PHE A 168 9.97 3.66 -26.37
C PHE A 168 9.84 2.91 -25.05
N SER A 169 8.75 2.15 -24.89
CA SER A 169 8.50 1.36 -23.66
C SER A 169 9.58 0.31 -23.45
N VAL A 170 9.96 -0.44 -24.50
CA VAL A 170 11.04 -1.44 -24.42
C VAL A 170 12.37 -0.81 -23.99
N VAL A 171 12.74 0.31 -24.61
CA VAL A 171 13.98 1.00 -24.27
C VAL A 171 13.93 1.63 -22.89
N HIS A 172 12.79 2.25 -22.53
CA HIS A 172 12.62 2.88 -21.22
C HIS A 172 12.67 1.86 -20.08
N ILE A 173 11.99 0.72 -20.23
CA ILE A 173 12.05 -0.40 -19.27
C ILE A 173 13.46 -0.97 -19.21
N GLY A 174 14.11 -1.18 -20.37
CA GLY A 174 15.48 -1.68 -20.44
C GLY A 174 16.45 -0.76 -19.68
N ILE A 175 16.42 0.55 -19.94
CA ILE A 175 17.29 1.52 -19.26
C ILE A 175 16.95 1.59 -17.76
N GLY A 176 15.66 1.55 -17.38
CA GLY A 176 15.23 1.50 -15.99
C GLY A 176 15.80 0.29 -15.28
N LYS A 177 15.73 -0.87 -15.91
CA LYS A 177 16.22 -2.14 -15.36
C LYS A 177 17.75 -2.19 -15.25
N PHE A 178 18.48 -1.74 -16.27
CA PHE A 178 19.95 -1.74 -16.26
C PHE A 178 20.57 -0.58 -15.46
N GLY A 179 19.81 0.49 -15.22
CA GLY A 179 20.28 1.67 -14.49
C GLY A 179 20.00 1.65 -12.99
N GLN A 180 19.30 0.65 -12.47
CA GLN A 180 19.04 0.53 -11.04
C GLN A 180 20.14 -0.26 -10.35
N TRP A 181 20.61 0.29 -9.21
CA TRP A 181 21.62 -0.35 -8.35
C TRP A 181 21.07 -1.55 -7.56
N TYR A 182 19.76 -1.75 -7.56
CA TYR A 182 19.15 -2.97 -7.07
C TYR A 182 19.27 -4.03 -8.15
N THR A 183 20.05 -5.03 -7.87
CA THR A 183 20.01 -6.25 -8.66
C THR A 183 18.68 -6.91 -8.34
N ASP A 184 17.67 -6.65 -9.17
CA ASP A 184 16.37 -7.36 -9.11
C ASP A 184 16.55 -8.88 -9.03
N SER A 185 17.72 -9.40 -9.48
CA SER A 185 18.12 -10.78 -9.32
C SER A 185 18.12 -11.26 -7.87
N ASP A 186 18.54 -10.44 -6.91
CA ASP A 186 18.58 -10.83 -5.50
C ASP A 186 17.19 -10.87 -4.89
N LEU A 187 16.32 -9.89 -5.22
CA LEU A 187 14.93 -9.90 -4.80
C LEU A 187 14.18 -11.08 -5.42
N VAL A 188 14.30 -11.29 -6.73
CA VAL A 188 13.67 -12.44 -7.41
C VAL A 188 14.17 -13.77 -6.84
N LYS A 189 15.47 -13.87 -6.50
CA LYS A 189 16.02 -15.04 -5.83
C LYS A 189 15.43 -15.23 -4.45
N GLN A 190 15.32 -14.17 -3.64
CA GLN A 190 14.70 -14.22 -2.33
C GLN A 190 13.23 -14.64 -2.42
N ASP A 191 12.45 -14.04 -3.33
CA ASP A 191 11.05 -14.41 -3.55
C ASP A 191 10.90 -15.88 -3.99
N THR A 192 11.77 -16.35 -4.90
CA THR A 192 11.78 -17.75 -5.34
C THR A 192 12.10 -18.69 -4.19
N ASN A 193 13.10 -18.34 -3.38
CA ASN A 193 13.50 -19.10 -2.20
C ASN A 193 12.37 -19.15 -1.16
N ALA A 194 11.62 -18.03 -0.97
CA ALA A 194 10.46 -17.99 -0.08
C ALA A 194 9.34 -18.95 -0.55
N LEU A 195 9.09 -19.02 -1.86
CA LEU A 195 8.13 -19.98 -2.42
C LEU A 195 8.55 -21.44 -2.18
N LEU A 196 9.85 -21.74 -2.18
CA LEU A 196 10.35 -23.06 -1.83
C LEU A 196 10.19 -23.32 -0.34
N LEU A 197 10.61 -22.36 0.51
CA LEU A 197 10.51 -22.43 1.96
C LEU A 197 9.07 -22.66 2.43
N LYS A 198 8.05 -22.13 1.71
CA LYS A 198 6.62 -22.33 2.02
C LYS A 198 6.28 -23.81 2.27
N ASN A 199 6.87 -24.72 1.49
CA ASN A 199 6.59 -26.15 1.59
C ASN A 199 7.18 -26.82 2.85
N ASP A 200 8.11 -26.14 3.51
CA ASP A 200 8.79 -26.64 4.71
C ASP A 200 8.33 -25.93 5.99
N MET A 201 7.57 -24.84 5.83
CA MET A 201 6.95 -24.17 6.99
C MET A 201 5.86 -25.06 7.59
N PRO A 202 5.77 -25.17 8.92
CA PRO A 202 4.71 -25.92 9.57
C PRO A 202 3.31 -25.44 9.17
N GLU A 203 2.37 -26.37 9.11
CA GLU A 203 0.95 -26.05 8.91
C GLU A 203 0.39 -25.31 10.12
N GLY A 204 -0.66 -24.50 9.92
CA GLY A 204 -1.37 -23.78 10.97
C GLY A 204 -1.52 -22.30 10.66
N ASP A 205 -2.45 -21.68 11.39
CA ASP A 205 -2.76 -20.25 11.30
C ASP A 205 -2.02 -19.48 12.40
N TYR A 206 -0.77 -19.15 12.13
CA TYR A 206 0.10 -18.33 12.97
C TYR A 206 0.67 -17.17 12.15
N ARG A 207 1.18 -16.16 12.83
CA ARG A 207 1.95 -15.09 12.20
C ARG A 207 3.44 -15.38 12.21
N ILE A 208 4.12 -14.81 11.24
CA ILE A 208 5.56 -14.75 11.18
C ILE A 208 6.05 -13.32 11.44
N ASP A 209 7.30 -13.22 11.83
CA ASP A 209 8.05 -11.96 11.82
C ASP A 209 9.28 -12.11 10.92
N THR A 210 9.92 -11.00 10.60
CA THR A 210 11.11 -10.98 9.73
C THR A 210 12.19 -10.09 10.34
N TYR A 211 13.46 -10.42 10.06
CA TYR A 211 14.57 -9.63 10.54
C TYR A 211 15.53 -9.28 9.39
N LYS A 212 15.61 -7.98 9.07
CA LYS A 212 16.52 -7.41 8.05
C LYS A 212 16.46 -8.11 6.67
N ILE A 213 15.26 -8.54 6.27
CA ILE A 213 14.96 -9.06 4.93
C ILE A 213 13.97 -8.11 4.22
N HIS A 214 13.70 -8.33 2.95
CA HIS A 214 12.80 -7.45 2.20
C HIS A 214 11.34 -7.55 2.68
N ASP A 215 10.60 -6.47 2.46
CA ASP A 215 9.20 -6.36 2.88
C ASP A 215 8.30 -7.41 2.19
N ASN A 216 7.23 -7.80 2.88
CA ASN A 216 6.13 -8.64 2.36
C ASN A 216 6.50 -10.07 1.97
N ILE A 217 7.59 -10.62 2.47
CA ILE A 217 7.95 -12.03 2.22
C ILE A 217 6.85 -13.00 2.70
N GLY A 218 6.09 -12.60 3.72
CA GLY A 218 4.93 -13.37 4.21
C GLY A 218 3.90 -13.68 3.12
N MET A 219 3.76 -12.82 2.09
CA MET A 219 2.86 -13.08 0.95
C MET A 219 3.28 -14.31 0.13
N TRP A 220 4.59 -14.54 -0.03
CA TRP A 220 5.13 -15.72 -0.72
C TRP A 220 5.00 -16.99 0.11
N LEU A 221 5.05 -16.84 1.44
CA LEU A 221 4.91 -17.93 2.39
C LEU A 221 3.44 -18.27 2.70
N ASP A 222 2.49 -17.45 2.22
CA ASP A 222 1.08 -17.55 2.56
C ASP A 222 0.83 -17.48 4.08
N LYS A 223 1.55 -16.58 4.73
CA LYS A 223 1.48 -16.33 6.17
C LYS A 223 1.31 -14.85 6.47
N SER A 224 0.47 -14.56 7.45
CA SER A 224 0.37 -13.21 8.00
C SER A 224 1.70 -12.81 8.64
N CYS A 225 2.16 -11.59 8.39
CA CYS A 225 3.46 -11.10 8.86
C CYS A 225 3.30 -9.86 9.75
N LEU A 226 4.13 -9.79 10.80
CA LEU A 226 4.15 -8.62 11.69
C LEU A 226 4.72 -7.40 10.98
N GLN A 227 5.82 -7.60 10.22
CA GLN A 227 6.39 -6.56 9.38
C GLN A 227 5.73 -6.59 8.00
N TYR A 228 5.08 -5.50 7.68
CA TYR A 228 4.24 -5.42 6.50
C TYR A 228 4.35 -4.04 5.84
N PHE A 229 4.56 -4.03 4.53
CA PHE A 229 4.49 -2.83 3.71
C PHE A 229 3.18 -2.82 2.92
N GLY A 230 2.31 -1.86 3.22
CA GLY A 230 1.04 -1.69 2.51
C GLY A 230 0.41 -0.34 2.82
N SER A 231 -0.07 0.33 1.78
CA SER A 231 -0.72 1.64 1.91
C SER A 231 -2.13 1.57 2.46
N THR A 232 -2.74 0.38 2.44
CA THR A 232 -4.07 0.12 3.01
C THR A 232 -3.91 -0.64 4.31
N ALA A 233 -4.46 -0.10 5.39
CA ALA A 233 -4.48 -0.71 6.71
C ALA A 233 -5.82 -0.39 7.38
N ALA A 234 -6.28 -1.27 8.29
CA ALA A 234 -7.43 -0.96 9.13
C ALA A 234 -7.14 0.31 9.95
N PRO A 235 -8.13 1.22 10.13
CA PRO A 235 -7.95 2.43 10.92
C PRO A 235 -7.40 2.16 12.32
N SER A 236 -7.84 1.09 12.96
CA SER A 236 -7.42 0.64 14.28
C SER A 236 -5.92 0.35 14.40
N ILE A 237 -5.27 -0.09 13.32
CA ILE A 237 -3.81 -0.28 13.30
C ILE A 237 -3.05 1.04 13.31
N LEU A 238 -3.66 2.13 12.81
CA LEU A 238 -3.07 3.46 12.83
C LEU A 238 -3.12 4.11 14.23
N SER A 239 -3.95 3.60 15.15
CA SER A 239 -3.94 3.95 16.58
C SER A 239 -3.08 2.98 17.39
N PHE A 240 -3.22 1.68 17.19
CA PHE A 240 -2.55 0.61 17.93
C PHE A 240 -1.01 0.77 17.96
N TYR A 241 -0.35 0.82 16.82
CA TYR A 241 1.13 0.91 16.79
C TYR A 241 1.69 2.20 17.40
N PRO A 242 1.15 3.41 17.12
CA PRO A 242 1.60 4.64 17.76
C PRO A 242 1.37 4.68 19.28
N ALA A 243 0.30 4.03 19.79
CA ALA A 243 0.08 3.89 21.22
C ALA A 243 1.19 3.10 21.91
N LEU A 244 1.83 2.18 21.20
CA LEU A 244 2.97 1.37 21.64
C LEU A 244 4.35 2.01 21.30
N GLY A 245 4.37 3.24 20.80
CA GLY A 245 5.60 3.89 20.37
C GLY A 245 6.19 3.37 19.06
N VAL A 246 5.49 2.49 18.35
CA VAL A 246 5.91 1.95 17.05
C VAL A 246 5.39 2.85 15.94
N LYS A 247 6.26 3.26 15.04
CA LYS A 247 5.86 4.06 13.88
C LYS A 247 5.07 3.19 12.89
N ARG A 248 3.88 3.64 12.51
CA ARG A 248 3.09 3.06 11.42
C ARG A 248 2.74 4.15 10.40
N ASP A 249 3.32 4.03 9.20
CA ASP A 249 2.91 4.82 8.04
C ASP A 249 2.51 3.86 6.89
N VAL A 250 3.31 3.69 5.84
CA VAL A 250 3.10 2.67 4.81
C VAL A 250 3.63 1.30 5.20
N ARG A 251 4.39 1.21 6.31
CA ARG A 251 4.88 -0.04 6.88
C ARG A 251 5.02 0.05 8.40
N SER A 252 5.11 -1.10 9.05
CA SER A 252 5.45 -1.23 10.47
C SER A 252 6.68 -2.10 10.61
N GLU A 253 7.62 -1.67 11.46
CA GLU A 253 8.82 -2.43 11.79
C GLU A 253 9.04 -2.30 13.31
N PRO A 254 8.31 -3.07 14.14
CA PRO A 254 8.56 -3.06 15.59
C PRO A 254 9.93 -3.64 15.89
N GLU A 255 10.71 -2.91 16.68
CA GLU A 255 12.02 -3.35 17.13
C GLU A 255 11.94 -4.68 17.88
N LEU A 256 13.05 -5.47 17.90
CA LEU A 256 13.10 -6.73 18.64
C LEU A 256 12.92 -6.51 20.14
N SER A 257 13.36 -5.36 20.66
CA SER A 257 13.16 -4.95 22.06
C SER A 257 11.70 -4.89 22.50
N ASN A 258 10.75 -4.70 21.54
CA ASN A 258 9.32 -4.82 21.78
C ASN A 258 8.88 -6.30 21.74
N TYR A 259 9.60 -7.17 22.47
CA TYR A 259 9.39 -8.64 22.43
C TYR A 259 7.97 -9.07 22.74
N ALA A 260 7.26 -8.37 23.64
CA ALA A 260 5.92 -8.73 24.05
C ALA A 260 4.90 -8.65 22.90
N LEU A 261 5.14 -7.83 21.88
CA LEU A 261 4.31 -7.80 20.68
C LEU A 261 4.28 -9.14 19.94
N ARG A 262 5.36 -9.93 20.01
CA ARG A 262 5.41 -11.21 19.30
C ARG A 262 4.50 -12.25 19.97
N GLY A 263 4.42 -12.24 21.30
CA GLY A 263 3.44 -13.06 22.04
C GLY A 263 2.01 -12.59 21.79
N LEU A 264 1.73 -11.29 21.99
CA LEU A 264 0.40 -10.68 21.82
C LEU A 264 -0.17 -10.89 20.42
N LEU A 265 0.65 -10.74 19.39
CA LEU A 265 0.24 -10.83 18.00
C LEU A 265 0.39 -12.25 17.42
N SER A 266 0.56 -13.26 18.25
CA SER A 266 0.61 -14.69 17.84
C SER A 266 1.68 -14.98 16.78
N VAL A 267 2.90 -14.44 16.96
CA VAL A 267 4.05 -14.72 16.10
C VAL A 267 4.73 -16.01 16.58
N GLU A 268 4.67 -17.05 15.75
CA GLU A 268 5.31 -18.35 16.05
C GLU A 268 6.70 -18.47 15.46
N TYR A 269 6.94 -17.92 14.26
CA TYR A 269 8.25 -18.01 13.61
C TYR A 269 8.79 -16.66 13.20
N LEU A 270 10.12 -16.53 13.26
CA LEU A 270 10.86 -15.40 12.70
C LEU A 270 11.80 -15.90 11.62
N ILE A 271 11.89 -15.15 10.52
CA ILE A 271 12.67 -15.51 9.35
C ILE A 271 13.73 -14.44 9.09
N THR A 272 14.96 -14.88 8.87
CA THR A 272 16.08 -14.03 8.49
C THR A 272 16.94 -14.73 7.43
N THR A 273 17.98 -14.07 6.92
CA THR A 273 18.97 -14.74 6.06
C THR A 273 20.13 -15.30 6.88
N PRO A 274 20.84 -16.33 6.41
CA PRO A 274 22.01 -16.87 7.09
C PRO A 274 23.08 -15.83 7.39
N GLU A 275 23.24 -14.81 6.52
CA GLU A 275 24.21 -13.72 6.71
C GLU A 275 23.82 -12.80 7.85
N LYS A 276 22.55 -12.76 8.24
CA LYS A 276 22.00 -11.92 9.32
C LYS A 276 21.70 -12.69 10.59
N GLN A 277 21.95 -13.98 10.61
CA GLN A 277 21.69 -14.87 11.73
C GLN A 277 22.41 -14.42 13.00
N ASN A 278 23.73 -14.17 12.91
CA ASN A 278 24.51 -13.71 14.05
C ASN A 278 24.05 -12.33 14.57
N ASP A 279 23.68 -11.42 13.66
CA ASP A 279 23.13 -10.10 14.06
C ASP A 279 21.84 -10.31 14.87
N PHE A 280 20.95 -11.18 14.38
CA PHE A 280 19.70 -11.49 15.05
C PHE A 280 19.90 -12.12 16.42
N GLU A 281 20.74 -13.15 16.54
CA GLU A 281 21.03 -13.86 17.80
C GLU A 281 21.65 -12.95 18.87
N ASN A 282 22.37 -11.90 18.46
CA ASN A 282 22.95 -10.91 19.37
C ASN A 282 21.93 -9.83 19.79
N GLU A 283 20.93 -9.51 18.97
CA GLU A 283 19.95 -8.46 19.23
C GLU A 283 18.65 -9.01 19.86
N ALA A 284 18.35 -10.30 19.64
CA ALA A 284 17.11 -10.93 20.09
C ALA A 284 17.17 -11.34 21.57
N ASP A 285 16.00 -11.29 22.21
CA ASP A 285 15.81 -11.85 23.55
C ASP A 285 15.89 -13.37 23.55
N ALA A 286 16.01 -13.97 24.74
CA ALA A 286 16.22 -15.41 24.95
C ALA A 286 15.04 -16.32 24.50
N GLY A 287 13.98 -15.75 23.96
CA GLY A 287 12.75 -16.47 23.57
C GLY A 287 12.76 -17.10 22.19
N TRP A 288 13.90 -17.21 21.51
CA TRP A 288 14.00 -17.75 20.18
C TRP A 288 14.89 -18.99 20.10
N GLU A 289 14.41 -20.02 19.45
CA GLU A 289 15.15 -21.25 19.17
C GLU A 289 15.33 -21.43 17.67
N HIS A 290 16.54 -21.69 17.20
CA HIS A 290 16.78 -22.02 15.80
C HIS A 290 16.05 -23.31 15.44
N ALA A 291 15.12 -23.23 14.50
CA ALA A 291 14.34 -24.37 14.04
C ALA A 291 15.04 -25.11 12.89
N PHE A 292 15.36 -24.39 11.82
CA PHE A 292 16.07 -24.93 10.66
C PHE A 292 16.60 -23.82 9.76
N THR A 293 17.52 -24.18 8.86
CA THR A 293 17.99 -23.30 7.78
C THR A 293 17.79 -24.00 6.45
N LYS A 294 17.04 -23.39 5.54
CA LYS A 294 16.72 -23.94 4.23
C LYS A 294 16.41 -22.85 3.21
N ASP A 295 16.68 -23.14 1.93
CA ASP A 295 16.34 -22.26 0.80
C ASP A 295 16.81 -20.81 0.97
N GLY A 296 17.98 -20.60 1.61
CA GLY A 296 18.57 -19.30 1.83
C GLY A 296 17.95 -18.51 2.98
N TYR A 297 17.18 -19.17 3.85
CA TYR A 297 16.59 -18.59 5.06
C TYR A 297 16.94 -19.40 6.31
N ALA A 298 17.13 -18.69 7.42
CA ALA A 298 17.19 -19.25 8.77
C ALA A 298 15.87 -18.95 9.47
N VAL A 299 15.24 -19.97 10.01
CA VAL A 299 13.93 -19.91 10.67
C VAL A 299 14.11 -20.16 12.17
N TYR A 300 13.54 -19.28 12.98
CA TYR A 300 13.54 -19.37 14.43
C TYR A 300 12.13 -19.53 14.95
N ARG A 301 11.96 -20.37 15.97
CA ARG A 301 10.68 -20.55 16.66
C ARG A 301 10.65 -19.71 17.93
N ASN A 302 9.51 -19.04 18.16
CA ASN A 302 9.23 -18.29 19.38
C ASN A 302 8.77 -19.24 20.50
N THR A 303 9.55 -19.40 21.54
CA THR A 303 9.21 -20.22 22.71
C THR A 303 8.08 -19.61 23.55
N ASN A 304 7.87 -18.29 23.40
CA ASN A 304 6.80 -17.54 24.06
C ASN A 304 5.57 -17.34 23.15
N TYR A 305 5.45 -18.11 22.08
CA TYR A 305 4.28 -18.08 21.19
C TYR A 305 2.99 -18.33 21.96
N VAL A 306 1.99 -17.50 21.71
CA VAL A 306 0.61 -17.64 22.21
C VAL A 306 -0.32 -17.81 21.01
N PRO A 307 -1.09 -18.91 20.91
CA PRO A 307 -2.08 -19.10 19.86
C PRO A 307 -3.14 -18.00 19.87
N MET A 308 -3.75 -17.75 18.72
CA MET A 308 -4.82 -16.76 18.56
C MET A 308 -6.08 -17.20 19.33
N GLY A 309 -6.80 -16.22 19.89
CA GLY A 309 -8.04 -16.46 20.61
C GLY A 309 -7.80 -16.96 22.04
N PHE A 310 -7.51 -16.05 22.99
CA PHE A 310 -7.27 -16.39 24.37
C PHE A 310 -8.04 -15.45 25.32
N THR A 311 -8.05 -15.77 26.62
CA THR A 311 -8.73 -14.97 27.64
C THR A 311 -7.75 -14.31 28.59
N TYR A 312 -8.23 -13.24 29.23
CA TYR A 312 -7.54 -12.58 30.33
C TYR A 312 -8.30 -12.81 31.67
N ASP A 313 -7.56 -12.70 32.78
CA ASP A 313 -8.12 -12.68 34.11
C ASP A 313 -8.28 -11.26 34.66
N CYS A 314 -7.48 -10.33 34.12
CA CYS A 314 -7.43 -8.95 34.56
C CYS A 314 -7.72 -7.97 33.41
N TYR A 315 -8.21 -6.79 33.78
CA TYR A 315 -8.40 -5.66 32.88
C TYR A 315 -7.81 -4.37 33.46
N LEU A 316 -7.59 -3.41 32.57
CA LEU A 316 -7.31 -2.00 32.85
C LEU A 316 -8.29 -1.15 32.05
N THR A 317 -8.54 0.07 32.51
CA THR A 317 -9.21 1.07 31.68
C THR A 317 -8.20 1.72 30.72
N GLU A 318 -8.71 2.29 29.61
CA GLU A 318 -7.90 3.04 28.65
C GLU A 318 -7.18 4.20 29.32
N SER A 319 -7.85 4.95 30.20
CA SER A 319 -7.26 6.05 30.96
C SER A 319 -6.07 5.61 31.82
N GLU A 320 -6.15 4.47 32.51
CA GLU A 320 -5.05 3.91 33.31
C GLU A 320 -3.90 3.40 32.44
N TYR A 321 -4.20 2.82 31.30
CA TYR A 321 -3.20 2.34 30.33
C TYR A 321 -2.41 3.52 29.74
N GLU A 322 -3.08 4.65 29.44
CA GLU A 322 -2.43 5.84 28.90
C GLU A 322 -1.40 6.48 29.86
N GLU A 323 -1.54 6.29 31.16
CA GLU A 323 -0.57 6.72 32.17
C GLU A 323 0.76 5.93 32.09
N THR A 324 0.74 4.75 31.46
CA THR A 324 1.91 3.88 31.35
C THR A 324 2.86 4.35 30.25
N ALA A 325 4.18 4.21 30.48
CA ALA A 325 5.19 4.53 29.47
C ALA A 325 5.04 3.69 28.20
N LYS A 326 5.09 4.31 27.04
CA LYS A 326 4.87 3.63 25.74
C LYS A 326 5.79 2.42 25.50
N THR A 327 7.01 2.46 26.02
CA THR A 327 8.00 1.39 25.89
C THR A 327 7.65 0.11 26.62
N THR A 328 6.78 0.17 27.62
CA THR A 328 6.35 -0.98 28.44
C THR A 328 4.91 -1.39 28.17
N ARG A 329 4.16 -0.64 27.38
CA ARG A 329 2.76 -0.90 27.08
C ARG A 329 2.51 -2.26 26.46
N ALA A 330 3.40 -2.74 25.58
CA ALA A 330 3.25 -4.06 24.97
C ALA A 330 3.28 -5.20 26.01
N ASN A 331 4.10 -5.08 27.06
CA ASN A 331 4.13 -6.03 28.17
C ASN A 331 2.82 -5.98 28.96
N LEU A 332 2.29 -4.79 29.16
CA LEU A 332 1.02 -4.61 29.89
C LEU A 332 -0.17 -5.23 29.15
N LEU A 333 -0.21 -5.10 27.80
CA LEU A 333 -1.21 -5.75 26.97
C LEU A 333 -1.14 -7.29 27.02
N MET A 334 -0.01 -7.90 27.29
CA MET A 334 0.07 -9.35 27.54
C MET A 334 -0.50 -9.73 28.89
N ARG A 335 -0.49 -8.84 29.87
CA ARG A 335 -0.93 -9.08 31.25
C ARG A 335 -2.41 -8.87 31.48
N ALA A 336 -2.98 -7.81 30.93
CA ALA A 336 -4.35 -7.39 31.17
C ALA A 336 -4.98 -6.86 29.87
N LEU A 337 -6.27 -7.11 29.72
CA LEU A 337 -7.09 -6.57 28.65
C LEU A 337 -7.36 -5.09 28.89
N VAL A 338 -7.09 -4.24 27.93
CA VAL A 338 -7.42 -2.81 28.02
C VAL A 338 -8.81 -2.57 27.43
N LEU A 339 -9.73 -2.15 28.29
CA LEU A 339 -11.10 -1.79 27.95
C LEU A 339 -11.24 -0.27 27.87
N ARG A 340 -12.03 0.22 26.93
CA ARG A 340 -12.44 1.63 26.94
C ARG A 340 -13.18 1.92 28.26
N ASP A 341 -13.07 3.13 28.78
CA ASP A 341 -13.65 3.49 30.08
C ASP A 341 -15.16 3.19 30.17
N GLU A 342 -15.88 3.39 29.06
CA GLU A 342 -17.32 3.06 28.94
C GLU A 342 -17.59 1.55 28.97
N ASP A 343 -16.75 0.77 28.33
CA ASP A 343 -16.87 -0.70 28.26
C ASP A 343 -16.46 -1.35 29.57
N ALA A 344 -15.51 -0.78 30.31
CA ALA A 344 -15.07 -1.25 31.61
C ALA A 344 -16.25 -1.27 32.67
N ALA A 345 -17.16 -0.31 32.56
CA ALA A 345 -18.36 -0.27 33.43
C ALA A 345 -19.30 -1.47 33.18
N VAL A 346 -19.34 -2.01 31.99
CA VAL A 346 -20.23 -3.13 31.59
C VAL A 346 -19.50 -4.47 31.69
N TYR A 347 -18.29 -4.55 31.12
CA TYR A 347 -17.59 -5.83 30.96
C TYR A 347 -16.54 -6.10 32.04
N GLY A 348 -16.15 -5.10 32.83
CA GLY A 348 -15.23 -5.27 33.96
C GLY A 348 -15.68 -6.28 35.01
N GLN A 349 -17.00 -6.58 35.11
CA GLN A 349 -17.56 -7.60 36.03
C GLN A 349 -17.10 -9.04 35.71
N TYR A 350 -16.67 -9.31 34.48
CA TYR A 350 -16.19 -10.64 34.07
C TYR A 350 -14.68 -10.84 34.34
N LEU A 351 -13.98 -9.77 34.67
CA LEU A 351 -12.54 -9.71 34.87
C LEU A 351 -12.20 -9.10 36.24
N THR A 352 -10.98 -9.24 36.68
CA THR A 352 -10.48 -8.58 37.89
C THR A 352 -9.71 -7.32 37.51
N HIS A 353 -9.97 -6.20 38.17
CA HIS A 353 -9.20 -5.00 37.95
C HIS A 353 -7.71 -5.23 38.31
N LEU A 354 -6.75 -4.87 37.42
CA LEU A 354 -5.32 -5.13 37.64
C LEU A 354 -4.78 -4.29 38.82
N PRO A 355 -4.24 -4.93 39.89
CA PRO A 355 -3.65 -4.19 41.00
C PRO A 355 -2.47 -3.32 40.59
N GLU A 356 -2.31 -2.14 41.22
CA GLU A 356 -1.22 -1.20 40.92
C GLU A 356 0.18 -1.84 40.97
N GLY A 357 0.46 -2.65 41.98
CA GLY A 357 1.77 -3.32 42.12
C GLY A 357 2.13 -4.23 40.94
N ARG A 358 1.12 -4.82 40.27
CA ARG A 358 1.34 -5.65 39.09
C ARG A 358 1.52 -4.85 37.80
N ARG A 359 1.21 -3.55 37.80
CA ARG A 359 1.45 -2.66 36.63
C ARG A 359 2.94 -2.31 36.47
N GLU A 360 3.73 -2.39 37.53
CA GLU A 360 5.13 -2.02 37.53
C GLU A 360 6.09 -3.21 37.26
N GLU A 361 5.62 -4.44 37.44
CA GLU A 361 6.41 -5.67 37.24
C GLU A 361 6.51 -6.06 35.74
N LEU A 362 6.97 -5.15 34.88
CA LEU A 362 7.01 -5.31 33.44
C LEU A 362 8.44 -5.66 32.94
N HIS A 363 8.92 -6.85 33.31
CA HIS A 363 10.22 -7.39 32.92
C HIS A 363 10.04 -8.69 32.12
N TYR A 364 11.12 -9.21 31.53
CA TYR A 364 11.04 -10.34 30.60
C TYR A 364 10.49 -11.61 31.26
N GLU A 365 10.89 -11.94 32.49
CA GLU A 365 10.40 -13.13 33.20
C GLU A 365 8.88 -13.05 33.45
N SER A 366 8.36 -11.88 33.80
CA SER A 366 6.93 -11.69 33.98
C SER A 366 6.17 -11.83 32.64
N TYR A 367 6.73 -11.33 31.54
CA TYR A 367 6.20 -11.55 30.20
C TYR A 367 6.14 -13.04 29.83
N VAL A 368 7.20 -13.81 30.12
CA VAL A 368 7.22 -15.26 29.89
C VAL A 368 6.09 -15.95 30.66
N GLN A 369 5.84 -15.52 31.90
CA GLN A 369 4.73 -16.04 32.70
C GLN A 369 3.37 -15.65 32.12
N ASP A 370 3.19 -14.38 31.73
CA ASP A 370 1.97 -13.89 31.09
C ASP A 370 1.68 -14.70 29.80
N CYS A 371 2.68 -15.00 28.97
CA CYS A 371 2.54 -15.85 27.79
C CYS A 371 2.08 -17.28 28.13
N ARG A 372 2.60 -17.86 29.22
CA ARG A 372 2.16 -19.20 29.67
C ARG A 372 0.70 -19.20 30.10
N GLU A 373 0.27 -18.17 30.83
CA GLU A 373 -1.11 -18.00 31.27
C GLU A 373 -2.06 -17.83 30.08
N ARG A 374 -1.72 -16.98 29.13
CA ARG A 374 -2.52 -16.79 27.90
C ARG A 374 -2.59 -18.05 27.04
N ARG A 375 -1.49 -18.78 26.93
CA ARG A 375 -1.45 -20.07 26.20
C ARG A 375 -2.35 -21.12 26.84
N ALA A 376 -2.44 -21.15 28.16
CA ALA A 376 -3.28 -22.10 28.87
C ALA A 376 -4.80 -21.88 28.63
N THR A 377 -5.18 -20.66 28.24
CA THR A 377 -6.56 -20.27 27.97
C THR A 377 -6.83 -20.01 26.48
N ALA A 378 -5.90 -20.42 25.61
CA ALA A 378 -6.04 -20.20 24.18
C ALA A 378 -7.05 -21.15 23.53
N ALA A 379 -7.63 -20.72 22.41
CA ALA A 379 -8.53 -21.51 21.58
C ALA A 379 -7.84 -22.82 21.13
N SER A 380 -8.59 -23.92 21.13
CA SER A 380 -8.14 -25.22 20.65
C SER A 380 -8.09 -25.27 19.11
N VAL A 381 -8.93 -24.47 18.46
CA VAL A 381 -8.99 -24.31 17.01
C VAL A 381 -8.99 -22.82 16.67
N PHE A 382 -8.16 -22.42 15.73
CA PHE A 382 -8.23 -21.12 15.07
C PHE A 382 -7.96 -21.32 13.59
N GLN A 383 -8.85 -20.84 12.74
CA GLN A 383 -8.74 -20.96 11.29
C GLN A 383 -9.13 -19.64 10.61
N MET A 384 -8.25 -19.12 9.77
CA MET A 384 -8.47 -17.89 9.02
C MET A 384 -8.76 -18.19 7.55
N ASN A 385 -9.65 -17.43 6.95
CA ASN A 385 -9.93 -17.49 5.52
C ASN A 385 -10.15 -16.07 4.94
N ASN A 386 -10.42 -15.98 3.63
CA ASN A 386 -10.62 -14.70 2.94
C ASN A 386 -11.89 -13.94 3.37
N SER A 387 -12.77 -14.57 4.14
CA SER A 387 -14.06 -14.00 4.57
C SER A 387 -14.14 -13.75 6.08
N GLY A 388 -13.07 -14.04 6.82
CA GLY A 388 -13.04 -13.89 8.27
C GLY A 388 -12.26 -15.01 8.97
N PHE A 389 -12.69 -15.42 10.15
CA PHE A 389 -12.04 -16.50 10.89
C PHE A 389 -13.03 -17.25 11.79
N HIS A 390 -12.63 -18.46 12.14
CA HIS A 390 -13.34 -19.35 13.05
C HIS A 390 -12.42 -19.74 14.21
N ALA A 391 -12.98 -19.84 15.44
CA ALA A 391 -12.27 -20.31 16.61
C ALA A 391 -13.18 -21.20 17.48
N GLU A 392 -12.56 -22.19 18.15
CA GLU A 392 -13.23 -23.02 19.16
C GLU A 392 -12.49 -22.89 20.49
N ILE A 393 -13.23 -22.60 21.56
CA ILE A 393 -12.67 -22.41 22.90
C ILE A 393 -13.61 -22.94 23.94
N THR A 394 -13.06 -23.56 25.00
CA THR A 394 -13.83 -23.99 26.18
C THR A 394 -13.51 -23.09 27.36
N LEU A 395 -14.52 -22.47 27.95
CA LEU A 395 -14.40 -21.56 29.09
C LEU A 395 -14.97 -22.15 30.36
N GLU A 396 -14.25 -22.01 31.49
CA GLU A 396 -14.76 -22.41 32.80
C GLU A 396 -15.86 -21.49 33.32
N LYS A 397 -15.79 -20.20 32.99
CA LYS A 397 -16.74 -19.13 33.31
C LYS A 397 -16.96 -18.23 32.11
N GLU A 398 -18.03 -17.48 32.10
CA GLU A 398 -18.29 -16.43 31.13
C GLU A 398 -17.11 -15.42 31.13
N ASN A 399 -16.55 -15.13 29.96
CA ASN A 399 -15.39 -14.27 29.84
C ASN A 399 -15.25 -13.67 28.43
N LEU A 400 -14.43 -12.64 28.30
CA LEU A 400 -14.05 -12.04 27.04
C LEU A 400 -12.95 -12.88 26.37
N VAL A 401 -13.18 -13.30 25.13
CA VAL A 401 -12.19 -13.96 24.27
C VAL A 401 -11.57 -12.91 23.37
N PHE A 402 -10.27 -12.71 23.53
CA PHE A 402 -9.47 -11.74 22.80
C PHE A 402 -8.92 -12.33 21.51
N PHE A 403 -8.93 -11.54 20.45
CA PHE A 403 -8.29 -11.84 19.18
C PHE A 403 -7.37 -10.68 18.77
N SER A 404 -6.09 -10.97 18.53
CA SER A 404 -5.14 -9.97 18.03
C SER A 404 -5.37 -9.66 16.54
N VAL A 405 -6.63 -9.46 16.17
CA VAL A 405 -7.07 -9.05 14.82
C VAL A 405 -7.51 -7.60 14.90
N PRO A 406 -7.08 -6.74 13.94
CA PRO A 406 -7.48 -5.34 13.94
C PRO A 406 -8.99 -5.16 13.89
N TYR A 407 -9.53 -4.29 14.76
CA TYR A 407 -10.93 -3.92 14.74
C TYR A 407 -11.27 -3.20 13.44
N ASP A 408 -12.41 -3.57 12.85
CA ASP A 408 -12.97 -2.92 11.67
C ASP A 408 -14.49 -3.12 11.68
N ASP A 409 -15.26 -2.07 11.38
CA ASP A 409 -16.74 -2.09 11.37
C ASP A 409 -17.33 -3.09 10.37
N GLY A 410 -16.50 -3.55 9.41
CA GLY A 410 -16.90 -4.59 8.46
C GLY A 410 -17.01 -5.99 9.04
N PHE A 411 -16.58 -6.23 10.28
CA PHE A 411 -16.74 -7.52 10.95
C PHE A 411 -18.12 -7.67 11.60
N THR A 412 -18.65 -8.88 11.51
CA THR A 412 -19.79 -9.36 12.29
C THR A 412 -19.37 -10.63 13.03
N ALA A 413 -19.64 -10.72 14.33
CA ALA A 413 -19.29 -11.88 15.15
C ALA A 413 -20.51 -12.71 15.54
N TYR A 414 -20.32 -14.01 15.54
CA TYR A 414 -21.31 -15.00 16.00
C TYR A 414 -20.67 -15.91 17.03
N VAL A 415 -21.30 -16.04 18.18
CA VAL A 415 -20.95 -17.04 19.23
C VAL A 415 -22.06 -18.06 19.33
N ASN A 416 -21.75 -19.33 19.11
CA ASN A 416 -22.72 -20.43 19.10
C ASN A 416 -23.90 -20.19 18.15
N GLY A 417 -23.64 -19.49 17.01
CA GLY A 417 -24.65 -19.15 16.00
C GLY A 417 -25.49 -17.91 16.30
N GLN A 418 -25.28 -17.25 17.42
CA GLN A 418 -25.93 -15.99 17.77
C GLN A 418 -25.02 -14.81 17.48
N GLU A 419 -25.54 -13.79 16.80
CA GLU A 419 -24.83 -12.55 16.55
C GLU A 419 -24.62 -11.79 17.86
N ILE A 420 -23.38 -11.31 18.06
CA ILE A 420 -22.99 -10.57 19.26
C ILE A 420 -22.14 -9.35 18.91
N ASP A 421 -22.08 -8.41 19.84
CA ASP A 421 -21.24 -7.21 19.69
C ASP A 421 -19.75 -7.56 19.77
N ILE A 422 -18.97 -6.88 18.91
CA ILE A 422 -17.51 -6.92 18.91
C ILE A 422 -17.01 -5.73 19.73
N LEU A 423 -16.23 -6.01 20.75
CA LEU A 423 -15.57 -4.97 21.53
C LEU A 423 -14.23 -4.59 20.89
N GLN A 424 -14.02 -3.30 20.74
CA GLN A 424 -12.69 -2.78 20.44
C GLN A 424 -11.90 -2.68 21.74
N VAL A 425 -10.81 -3.43 21.83
CA VAL A 425 -9.96 -3.53 23.02
C VAL A 425 -8.50 -3.26 22.63
N ASP A 426 -7.62 -3.07 23.61
CA ASP A 426 -6.18 -2.97 23.39
C ASP A 426 -5.81 -1.96 22.27
N GLU A 427 -6.41 -0.77 22.31
CA GLU A 427 -6.17 0.33 21.35
C GLU A 427 -6.57 0.06 19.89
N GLY A 428 -7.16 -1.11 19.58
CA GLY A 428 -7.58 -1.36 18.20
C GLY A 428 -7.69 -2.83 17.79
N LEU A 429 -7.72 -3.72 18.76
CA LEU A 429 -7.93 -5.15 18.53
C LEU A 429 -9.35 -5.56 18.93
N MET A 430 -9.70 -6.83 18.84
CA MET A 430 -11.07 -7.28 19.05
C MET A 430 -11.22 -8.26 20.21
N ALA A 431 -12.36 -8.18 20.91
CA ALA A 431 -12.81 -9.22 21.83
C ALA A 431 -14.31 -9.45 21.71
N VAL A 432 -14.76 -10.63 22.11
CA VAL A 432 -16.19 -11.01 22.19
C VAL A 432 -16.48 -11.70 23.51
N LEU A 433 -17.68 -11.46 24.07
CA LEU A 433 -18.12 -12.11 25.28
C LEU A 433 -18.66 -13.52 24.97
N CYS A 434 -18.12 -14.53 25.63
CA CYS A 434 -18.50 -15.93 25.46
C CYS A 434 -18.98 -16.54 26.76
N PRO A 435 -20.08 -17.34 26.76
CA PRO A 435 -20.57 -18.04 27.95
C PRO A 435 -19.61 -19.15 28.41
N ALA A 436 -19.80 -19.64 29.62
CA ALA A 436 -19.13 -20.85 30.11
C ALA A 436 -19.48 -22.07 29.24
N GLY A 437 -18.50 -22.98 29.06
CA GLY A 437 -18.64 -24.19 28.26
C GLY A 437 -17.95 -24.11 26.92
N GLU A 438 -18.31 -24.99 26.00
CA GLU A 438 -17.78 -25.05 24.64
C GLU A 438 -18.36 -23.92 23.78
N ASN A 439 -17.51 -23.17 23.10
CA ASN A 439 -17.91 -22.06 22.26
C ASN A 439 -17.35 -22.20 20.86
N SER A 440 -18.20 -22.01 19.86
CA SER A 440 -17.89 -21.88 18.46
C SER A 440 -18.04 -20.41 18.06
N ILE A 441 -16.93 -19.75 17.74
CA ILE A 441 -16.85 -18.31 17.44
C ILE A 441 -16.57 -18.14 15.96
N ASN A 442 -17.41 -17.35 15.26
CA ASN A 442 -17.25 -17.08 13.86
C ASN A 442 -17.26 -15.56 13.61
N PHE A 443 -16.22 -15.06 12.97
CA PHE A 443 -16.17 -13.69 12.47
C PHE A 443 -16.28 -13.69 10.95
N VAL A 444 -17.20 -12.88 10.43
CA VAL A 444 -17.41 -12.69 9.01
C VAL A 444 -17.08 -11.26 8.65
N TYR A 445 -16.19 -11.06 7.68
CA TYR A 445 -15.76 -9.75 7.23
C TYR A 445 -16.38 -9.36 5.90
N GLN A 446 -17.02 -8.21 5.86
CA GLN A 446 -17.53 -7.60 4.66
C GLN A 446 -17.19 -6.11 4.65
N PRO A 447 -16.26 -5.65 3.80
CA PRO A 447 -15.85 -4.24 3.75
C PRO A 447 -17.04 -3.30 3.60
N ASP A 448 -17.01 -2.18 4.31
CA ASP A 448 -18.00 -1.14 4.20
C ASP A 448 -18.17 -0.63 2.77
N GLY A 449 -19.38 -0.30 2.40
CA GLY A 449 -19.70 0.22 1.08
C GLY A 449 -19.72 -0.82 -0.05
N ILE A 450 -19.27 -2.07 0.17
CA ILE A 450 -19.29 -3.09 -0.91
C ILE A 450 -20.72 -3.39 -1.36
N ARG A 451 -21.69 -3.44 -0.40
CA ARG A 451 -23.12 -3.61 -0.70
C ARG A 451 -23.69 -2.51 -1.58
N LEU A 452 -23.19 -1.28 -1.43
CA LEU A 452 -23.62 -0.12 -2.21
C LEU A 452 -22.86 -0.03 -3.54
N SER A 453 -21.62 -0.46 -3.59
CA SER A 453 -20.75 -0.35 -4.78
C SER A 453 -21.26 -1.19 -5.95
N TYR A 454 -21.77 -2.39 -5.71
CA TYR A 454 -22.31 -3.24 -6.77
C TYR A 454 -23.50 -2.61 -7.51
N PRO A 455 -24.61 -2.18 -6.84
CA PRO A 455 -25.74 -1.56 -7.56
C PRO A 455 -25.34 -0.23 -8.20
N LEU A 456 -24.45 0.57 -7.62
CA LEU A 456 -23.97 1.81 -8.23
C LEU A 456 -23.17 1.52 -9.52
N THR A 457 -22.29 0.52 -9.49
CA THR A 457 -21.50 0.12 -10.66
C THR A 457 -22.39 -0.41 -11.77
N LEU A 458 -23.32 -1.31 -11.46
CA LEU A 458 -24.27 -1.86 -12.43
C LEU A 458 -25.18 -0.77 -13.01
N GLY A 459 -25.65 0.15 -12.15
CA GLY A 459 -26.43 1.32 -12.58
C GLY A 459 -25.63 2.22 -13.51
N GLY A 460 -24.37 2.50 -13.21
CA GLY A 460 -23.47 3.27 -14.07
C GLY A 460 -23.25 2.62 -15.44
N ILE A 461 -23.03 1.30 -15.46
CA ILE A 461 -22.91 0.52 -16.71
C ILE A 461 -24.21 0.60 -17.51
N ALA A 462 -25.37 0.43 -16.88
CA ALA A 462 -26.67 0.50 -17.55
C ALA A 462 -26.90 1.88 -18.19
N VAL A 463 -26.62 2.97 -17.44
CA VAL A 463 -26.71 4.36 -17.95
C VAL A 463 -25.78 4.56 -19.14
N TRP A 464 -24.54 4.06 -19.06
CA TRP A 464 -23.59 4.16 -20.15
C TRP A 464 -24.04 3.39 -21.40
N LEU A 465 -24.61 2.19 -21.25
CA LEU A 465 -25.14 1.39 -22.36
C LEU A 465 -26.33 2.09 -23.04
N VAL A 466 -27.26 2.64 -22.25
CA VAL A 466 -28.40 3.42 -22.77
C VAL A 466 -27.91 4.66 -23.52
N TYR A 467 -26.97 5.41 -22.93
CA TYR A 467 -26.40 6.57 -23.62
C TYR A 467 -25.75 6.18 -24.96
N THR A 468 -24.96 5.13 -24.96
CA THR A 468 -24.28 4.63 -26.17
C THR A 468 -25.30 4.19 -27.25
N ALA A 469 -26.33 3.44 -26.84
CA ALA A 469 -27.40 3.01 -27.74
C ALA A 469 -28.14 4.21 -28.33
N CYS A 470 -28.52 5.20 -27.54
CA CYS A 470 -29.14 6.45 -27.98
C CYS A 470 -28.24 7.23 -28.93
N PHE A 471 -26.95 7.33 -28.64
CA PHE A 471 -25.97 7.99 -29.50
C PHE A 471 -25.84 7.31 -30.86
N VAL A 472 -25.70 5.99 -30.91
CA VAL A 472 -25.63 5.19 -32.15
C VAL A 472 -26.91 5.31 -32.95
N TRP A 473 -28.06 5.26 -32.27
CA TRP A 473 -29.38 5.41 -32.94
C TRP A 473 -29.55 6.79 -33.57
N ARG A 474 -29.21 7.88 -32.86
CA ARG A 474 -29.21 9.25 -33.39
C ARG A 474 -28.26 9.38 -34.59
N LYS A 475 -27.03 8.84 -34.50
CA LYS A 475 -26.06 8.89 -35.60
C LYS A 475 -26.52 8.12 -36.86
N ARG A 476 -27.28 7.03 -36.70
CA ARG A 476 -27.87 6.30 -37.83
C ARG A 476 -29.00 7.09 -38.49
N ARG A 477 -29.84 7.79 -37.72
CA ARG A 477 -30.92 8.63 -38.28
C ARG A 477 -30.37 9.82 -39.06
N THR A 478 -29.33 10.52 -38.57
CA THR A 478 -28.70 11.62 -39.29
C THR A 478 -27.94 11.22 -40.55
N LYS A 479 -27.66 9.95 -40.76
CA LYS A 479 -27.05 9.45 -42.01
C LYS A 479 -28.10 9.03 -43.07
N GLN A 480 -29.37 8.91 -42.68
CA GLN A 480 -30.47 8.51 -43.56
C GLN A 480 -31.34 9.70 -44.03
N SER A 481 -31.15 10.87 -43.46
CA SER A 481 -31.64 12.17 -43.91
C SER A 481 -30.55 12.92 -44.68
#